data_31dd08448a2fecbfd1fce7f599d01c73
#
_entry.id   31dd08448a2fecbfd1fce7f599d01c73
#
_cell.length_a   1.000
_cell.length_b   1.000
_cell.length_c   1.000
_cell.angle_alpha   90.00
_cell.angle_beta   90.00
_cell.angle_gamma   90.00
#
_symmetry.space_group_name_H-M   'P 1'
#
loop_
_entity.id
_entity.type
_entity.pdbx_description
1 polymer ?
#
loop_
_entity_poly.entity_id
_entity_poly.type
_entity_poly.pdbx_seq_one_letter_code
_entity_poly.pdbx_strand_id
1 'polypeptide(L)'
;MIKRFVDGQPIPLISRGKIDVKAARKAGLSANDLSFKLRMQDIYSVKDIKQAILEQDGQLIITSFGEENPKYPLITDGNIQHATLEMIDKDEDWLKAELKKQGIEDASDVFLAEYDSGKISITKYEEK
;
A
#
# COMPACT_ATOMS: atom_id res chain seq x y z
N MET A 1 -3.98 14.53 19.19
CA MET A 1 -3.70 13.14 19.15
C MET A 1 -3.29 12.64 17.80
N ILE A 2 -2.32 11.85 17.76
CA ILE A 2 -1.82 11.37 16.49
C ILE A 2 -2.59 10.17 16.01
N LYS A 3 -2.98 10.25 14.77
CA LYS A 3 -3.67 9.15 14.17
C LYS A 3 -2.72 8.06 13.85
N ARG A 4 -3.14 6.87 14.07
CA ARG A 4 -2.35 5.72 13.79
C ARG A 4 -2.87 5.04 12.59
N PHE A 5 -1.98 4.35 11.92
CA PHE A 5 -2.36 3.42 10.88
C PHE A 5 -2.69 2.15 11.63
N VAL A 6 -3.95 1.98 11.95
CA VAL A 6 -4.40 0.92 12.82
C VAL A 6 -3.77 -0.42 12.47
N ASP A 7 -3.66 -0.70 11.18
CA ASP A 7 -3.13 -1.96 10.71
C ASP A 7 -1.69 -1.85 10.23
N GLY A 8 -1.09 -0.69 10.40
CA GLY A 8 0.26 -0.49 9.89
C GLY A 8 0.36 -0.52 8.38
N GLN A 9 -0.76 -0.34 7.68
CA GLN A 9 -0.76 -0.42 6.24
C GLN A 9 -0.52 0.94 5.61
N PRO A 10 0.08 0.95 4.40
CA PRO A 10 0.28 2.19 3.68
C PRO A 10 -1.05 2.83 3.30
N ILE A 11 -1.06 4.15 3.23
CA ILE A 11 -2.27 4.90 2.90
C ILE A 11 -2.06 5.64 1.60
N PRO A 12 -2.80 5.29 0.53
CA PRO A 12 -2.72 6.07 -0.71
C PRO A 12 -3.30 7.46 -0.48
N LEU A 13 -2.52 8.49 -0.79
CA LEU A 13 -2.94 9.87 -0.59
C LEU A 13 -3.16 10.64 -1.87
N ILE A 14 -2.39 10.33 -2.91
CA ILE A 14 -2.49 11.05 -4.18
C ILE A 14 -2.55 10.05 -5.30
N SER A 15 -3.47 10.28 -6.23
CA SER A 15 -3.61 9.45 -7.42
C SER A 15 -3.85 10.34 -8.62
N ARG A 16 -2.94 10.26 -9.58
CA ARG A 16 -3.04 11.00 -10.83
C ARG A 16 -3.30 12.48 -10.60
N GLY A 17 -2.49 13.07 -9.75
CA GLY A 17 -2.55 14.50 -9.49
C GLY A 17 -3.67 14.94 -8.59
N LYS A 18 -4.38 14.01 -7.95
CA LYS A 18 -5.50 14.37 -7.09
C LYS A 18 -5.29 13.84 -5.68
N ILE A 19 -5.55 14.70 -4.72
CA ILE A 19 -5.40 14.34 -3.31
C ILE A 19 -6.68 13.70 -2.80
N ASP A 20 -6.51 12.59 -2.09
CA ASP A 20 -7.60 11.99 -1.32
C ASP A 20 -7.65 12.72 0.01
N VAL A 21 -8.44 13.78 0.08
CA VAL A 21 -8.50 14.63 1.26
C VAL A 21 -8.99 13.84 2.48
N LYS A 22 -9.93 12.94 2.26
CA LYS A 22 -10.46 12.17 3.37
C LYS A 22 -9.39 11.28 3.99
N ALA A 23 -8.59 10.66 3.15
CA ALA A 23 -7.50 9.81 3.64
C ALA A 23 -6.47 10.65 4.38
N ALA A 24 -6.14 11.83 3.85
CA ALA A 24 -5.18 12.70 4.49
C ALA A 24 -5.67 13.12 5.87
N ARG A 25 -6.95 13.48 5.97
CA ARG A 25 -7.52 13.89 7.26
C ARG A 25 -7.53 12.74 8.27
N LYS A 26 -7.85 11.56 7.82
CA LYS A 26 -7.82 10.40 8.70
C LYS A 26 -6.42 10.14 9.23
N ALA A 27 -5.42 10.40 8.40
CA ALA A 27 -4.03 10.20 8.80
C ALA A 27 -3.50 11.36 9.65
N GLY A 28 -4.32 12.40 9.84
CA GLY A 28 -3.88 13.55 10.63
C GLY A 28 -2.95 14.47 9.88
N LEU A 29 -3.01 14.43 8.56
CA LEU A 29 -2.08 15.19 7.71
C LEU A 29 -2.78 16.43 7.16
N SER A 30 -2.26 17.60 7.52
CA SER A 30 -2.80 18.85 6.99
C SER A 30 -2.23 19.14 5.61
N ALA A 31 -2.83 20.12 4.93
CA ALA A 31 -2.30 20.52 3.63
C ALA A 31 -0.87 21.06 3.76
N ASN A 32 -0.59 21.77 4.84
CA ASN A 32 0.78 22.25 5.07
C ASN A 32 1.75 21.09 5.25
N ASP A 33 1.33 20.10 6.02
CA ASP A 33 2.18 18.91 6.21
C ASP A 33 2.44 18.22 4.91
N LEU A 34 1.42 18.03 4.11
CA LEU A 34 1.56 17.36 2.83
C LEU A 34 2.47 18.16 1.91
N SER A 35 2.24 19.45 1.84
CA SER A 35 3.05 20.32 0.99
C SER A 35 4.51 20.29 1.42
N PHE A 36 4.76 20.28 2.72
CA PHE A 36 6.13 20.23 3.22
C PHE A 36 6.81 18.92 2.83
N LYS A 37 6.08 17.82 3.00
CA LYS A 37 6.64 16.51 2.64
C LYS A 37 6.98 16.42 1.15
N LEU A 38 6.16 17.05 0.32
CA LEU A 38 6.43 17.07 -1.11
C LEU A 38 7.68 17.89 -1.42
N ARG A 39 7.80 19.06 -0.78
CA ARG A 39 8.98 19.91 -1.00
C ARG A 39 10.27 19.21 -0.56
N MET A 40 10.16 18.38 0.47
CA MET A 40 11.34 17.63 0.92
C MET A 40 11.85 16.69 -0.17
N GLN A 41 11.01 16.37 -1.13
CA GLN A 41 11.39 15.52 -2.25
C GLN A 41 11.45 16.29 -3.56
N ASP A 42 11.57 17.63 -3.44
CA ASP A 42 11.71 18.52 -4.62
C ASP A 42 10.48 18.48 -5.53
N ILE A 43 9.32 18.25 -4.95
CA ILE A 43 8.08 18.26 -5.71
C ILE A 43 7.26 19.46 -5.27
N TYR A 44 6.85 20.25 -6.24
CA TYR A 44 6.20 21.53 -5.96
C TYR A 44 4.76 21.60 -6.46
N SER A 45 4.28 20.54 -7.07
CA SER A 45 2.90 20.51 -7.53
C SER A 45 2.36 19.09 -7.46
N VAL A 46 1.16 18.96 -6.90
CA VAL A 46 0.48 17.70 -6.82
C VAL A 46 0.21 17.12 -8.21
N LYS A 47 0.07 18.02 -9.19
CA LYS A 47 -0.26 17.59 -10.55
C LYS A 47 0.82 16.74 -11.20
N ASP A 48 2.04 16.83 -10.69
CA ASP A 48 3.14 16.08 -11.25
C ASP A 48 3.25 14.67 -10.68
N ILE A 49 2.37 14.32 -9.78
CA ILE A 49 2.45 13.06 -9.08
C ILE A 49 1.48 12.05 -9.64
N LYS A 50 2.00 10.89 -10.05
CA LYS A 50 1.16 9.78 -10.47
C LYS A 50 0.54 9.10 -9.26
N GLN A 51 1.34 8.89 -8.22
CA GLN A 51 0.88 8.23 -7.00
C GLN A 51 1.73 8.64 -5.82
N ALA A 52 1.11 8.84 -4.67
CA ALA A 52 1.84 9.06 -3.43
C ALA A 52 1.19 8.24 -2.34
N ILE A 53 2.01 7.50 -1.62
CA ILE A 53 1.54 6.61 -0.58
C ILE A 53 2.24 6.98 0.72
N LEU A 54 1.45 7.14 1.77
CA LEU A 54 1.99 7.46 3.09
C LEU A 54 2.34 6.17 3.80
N GLU A 55 3.61 6.05 4.15
CA GLU A 55 4.08 4.87 4.85
C GLU A 55 3.89 5.02 6.35
N GLN A 56 4.03 3.90 7.05
CA GLN A 56 3.80 3.83 8.48
C GLN A 56 4.66 4.81 9.27
N ASP A 57 5.87 5.08 8.81
CA ASP A 57 6.78 5.98 9.50
C ASP A 57 6.57 7.44 9.12
N GLY A 58 5.54 7.74 8.33
CA GLY A 58 5.23 9.10 7.95
C GLY A 58 5.86 9.58 6.66
N GLN A 59 6.67 8.76 6.04
CA GLN A 59 7.29 9.15 4.77
C GLN A 59 6.35 8.91 3.61
N LEU A 60 6.48 9.73 2.57
CA LEU A 60 5.72 9.53 1.35
C LEU A 60 6.58 8.82 0.31
N ILE A 61 6.00 7.79 -0.27
CA ILE A 61 6.63 7.13 -1.42
C ILE A 61 5.93 7.70 -2.65
N ILE A 62 6.68 8.42 -3.47
CA ILE A 62 6.10 9.15 -4.57
C ILE A 62 6.55 8.57 -5.91
N THR A 63 5.59 8.40 -6.80
CA THR A 63 5.85 7.90 -8.14
C THR A 63 5.46 8.98 -9.13
N SER A 64 6.36 9.30 -10.04
CA SER A 64 6.11 10.29 -11.08
C SER A 64 5.45 9.63 -12.27
N PHE A 65 4.77 10.44 -13.10
CA PHE A 65 4.22 9.91 -14.34
C PHE A 65 5.35 9.34 -15.18
N GLY A 66 5.09 8.20 -15.77
CA GLY A 66 6.10 7.51 -16.55
C GLY A 66 6.86 6.46 -15.78
N GLU A 67 6.76 6.47 -14.46
CA GLU A 67 7.41 5.47 -13.62
C GLU A 67 6.41 4.39 -13.21
N GLU A 68 6.93 3.22 -12.89
CA GLU A 68 6.09 2.16 -12.36
C GLU A 68 5.80 2.41 -10.89
N ASN A 69 4.58 2.08 -10.50
CA ASN A 69 4.22 2.16 -9.09
C ASN A 69 4.99 1.14 -8.29
N PRO A 70 5.34 1.45 -7.04
CA PRO A 70 5.98 0.46 -6.19
C PRO A 70 5.05 -0.71 -5.95
N LYS A 71 5.64 -1.86 -5.71
CA LYS A 71 4.88 -3.07 -5.45
C LYS A 71 4.91 -3.37 -3.98
N TYR A 72 3.76 -3.62 -3.43
CA TYR A 72 3.62 -3.91 -2.02
C TYR A 72 3.17 -5.35 -1.85
N PRO A 73 3.53 -5.99 -0.74
CA PRO A 73 3.10 -7.36 -0.54
C PRO A 73 1.60 -7.48 -0.30
N LEU A 74 1.08 -8.64 -0.61
CA LEU A 74 -0.34 -8.95 -0.37
C LEU A 74 -0.57 -9.44 1.05
N ILE A 75 0.40 -10.14 1.61
CA ILE A 75 0.34 -10.66 2.97
C ILE A 75 1.68 -10.48 3.62
N THR A 76 1.68 -9.98 4.84
CA THR A 76 2.88 -9.93 5.67
C THR A 76 2.53 -10.45 7.05
N ASP A 77 3.37 -11.33 7.56
CA ASP A 77 3.18 -11.89 8.91
C ASP A 77 1.77 -12.44 9.11
N GLY A 78 1.24 -13.10 8.09
CA GLY A 78 -0.06 -13.71 8.17
C GLY A 78 -1.22 -12.75 8.02
N ASN A 79 -0.94 -11.47 7.82
CA ASN A 79 -2.00 -10.45 7.75
C ASN A 79 -2.20 -9.96 6.33
N ILE A 80 -3.44 -9.95 5.90
CA ILE A 80 -3.78 -9.50 4.55
C ILE A 80 -3.64 -7.98 4.48
N GLN A 81 -2.95 -7.52 3.44
CA GLN A 81 -2.72 -6.10 3.23
C GLN A 81 -3.82 -5.56 2.31
N HIS A 82 -4.89 -5.07 2.92
CA HIS A 82 -6.06 -4.64 2.14
C HIS A 82 -5.75 -3.46 1.23
N ALA A 83 -4.87 -2.55 1.68
CA ALA A 83 -4.50 -1.43 0.82
C ALA A 83 -3.84 -1.91 -0.46
N THR A 84 -3.02 -2.96 -0.36
CA THR A 84 -2.37 -3.51 -1.54
C THR A 84 -3.39 -4.10 -2.50
N LEU A 85 -4.39 -4.80 -1.95
CA LEU A 85 -5.44 -5.37 -2.79
C LEU A 85 -6.16 -4.28 -3.56
N GLU A 86 -6.47 -3.17 -2.89
CA GLU A 86 -7.11 -2.06 -3.57
C GLU A 86 -6.25 -1.50 -4.68
N MET A 87 -4.96 -1.41 -4.44
CA MET A 87 -4.04 -0.88 -5.45
C MET A 87 -4.04 -1.71 -6.73
N ILE A 88 -4.28 -3.00 -6.62
CA ILE A 88 -4.28 -3.88 -7.80
C ILE A 88 -5.70 -4.26 -8.23
N ASP A 89 -6.70 -3.58 -7.67
CA ASP A 89 -8.10 -3.80 -8.05
C ASP A 89 -8.58 -5.22 -7.76
N LYS A 90 -8.17 -5.73 -6.63
CA LYS A 90 -8.58 -7.07 -6.21
C LYS A 90 -9.15 -6.99 -4.81
N ASP A 91 -9.79 -8.08 -4.39
CA ASP A 91 -10.37 -8.12 -3.06
C ASP A 91 -9.93 -9.38 -2.32
N GLU A 92 -10.40 -9.50 -1.10
CA GLU A 92 -9.99 -10.61 -0.25
C GLU A 92 -10.45 -11.95 -0.81
N ASP A 93 -11.62 -12.00 -1.43
CA ASP A 93 -12.11 -13.24 -2.01
C ASP A 93 -11.20 -13.72 -3.13
N TRP A 94 -10.74 -12.78 -3.95
CA TRP A 94 -9.79 -13.12 -5.00
C TRP A 94 -8.52 -13.70 -4.40
N LEU A 95 -8.01 -13.06 -3.34
CA LEU A 95 -6.77 -13.52 -2.72
C LEU A 95 -6.93 -14.93 -2.15
N LYS A 96 -8.04 -15.18 -1.47
CA LYS A 96 -8.27 -16.49 -0.90
C LYS A 96 -8.35 -17.57 -1.96
N ALA A 97 -8.99 -17.24 -3.08
CA ALA A 97 -9.06 -18.20 -4.18
C ALA A 97 -7.68 -18.49 -4.76
N GLU A 98 -6.84 -17.47 -4.88
CA GLU A 98 -5.49 -17.66 -5.40
C GLU A 98 -4.64 -18.48 -4.44
N LEU A 99 -4.80 -18.25 -3.14
CA LEU A 99 -4.07 -19.05 -2.15
C LEU A 99 -4.49 -20.51 -2.22
N LYS A 100 -5.78 -20.77 -2.41
CA LYS A 100 -6.26 -22.13 -2.51
C LYS A 100 -5.65 -22.87 -3.69
N LYS A 101 -5.47 -22.16 -4.78
CA LYS A 101 -4.84 -22.78 -5.95
C LYS A 101 -3.44 -23.28 -5.64
N GLN A 102 -2.80 -22.70 -4.67
CA GLN A 102 -1.46 -23.11 -4.26
C GLN A 102 -1.48 -23.97 -2.99
N GLY A 103 -2.65 -24.45 -2.62
CA GLY A 103 -2.77 -25.37 -1.50
C GLY A 103 -2.75 -24.71 -0.13
N ILE A 104 -3.01 -23.40 -0.08
CA ILE A 104 -2.99 -22.68 1.18
C ILE A 104 -4.40 -22.38 1.63
N GLU A 105 -4.75 -22.90 2.80
CA GLU A 105 -6.10 -22.77 3.33
C GLU A 105 -6.31 -21.46 4.06
N ASP A 106 -5.25 -20.94 4.69
CA ASP A 106 -5.40 -19.81 5.59
C ASP A 106 -4.26 -18.83 5.39
N ALA A 107 -4.60 -17.57 5.22
CA ALA A 107 -3.59 -16.53 5.04
C ALA A 107 -2.64 -16.44 6.21
N SER A 108 -3.10 -16.85 7.40
CA SER A 108 -2.24 -16.78 8.59
C SER A 108 -1.05 -17.73 8.50
N ASP A 109 -1.06 -18.66 7.56
CA ASP A 109 0.06 -19.57 7.35
C ASP A 109 1.15 -18.96 6.48
N VAL A 110 0.93 -17.76 5.99
CA VAL A 110 1.83 -17.12 5.05
C VAL A 110 2.64 -16.03 5.74
N PHE A 111 3.96 -16.15 5.66
CA PHE A 111 4.84 -15.12 6.18
C PHE A 111 4.88 -13.93 5.24
N LEU A 112 4.99 -14.20 3.94
CA LEU A 112 5.08 -13.15 2.94
C LEU A 112 4.46 -13.62 1.64
N ALA A 113 3.59 -12.80 1.06
CA ALA A 113 3.06 -13.07 -0.27
C ALA A 113 3.24 -11.84 -1.12
N GLU A 114 3.87 -12.01 -2.26
CA GLU A 114 4.14 -10.91 -3.19
C GLU A 114 3.45 -11.15 -4.50
N TYR A 115 3.07 -10.06 -5.15
CA TYR A 115 2.34 -10.13 -6.41
C TYR A 115 3.11 -9.40 -7.49
N ASP A 116 3.33 -10.05 -8.60
CA ASP A 116 4.00 -9.41 -9.72
C ASP A 116 3.43 -9.94 -11.02
N SER A 117 2.78 -9.07 -11.76
CA SER A 117 2.30 -9.38 -13.11
C SER A 117 1.46 -10.64 -13.16
N GLY A 118 0.52 -10.76 -12.26
CA GLY A 118 -0.41 -11.87 -12.25
C GLY A 118 0.06 -13.09 -11.49
N LYS A 119 1.27 -13.05 -10.95
CA LYS A 119 1.81 -14.18 -10.20
C LYS A 119 1.96 -13.85 -8.74
N ILE A 120 1.63 -14.80 -7.89
CA ILE A 120 1.79 -14.65 -6.45
C ILE A 120 2.89 -15.58 -5.98
N SER A 121 3.91 -14.99 -5.35
CA SER A 121 5.00 -15.74 -4.76
C SER A 121 4.76 -15.80 -3.26
N ILE A 122 4.84 -17.01 -2.71
CA ILE A 122 4.47 -17.22 -1.32
C ILE A 122 5.61 -17.83 -0.53
N THR A 123 5.87 -17.23 0.63
CA THR A 123 6.79 -17.78 1.61
C THR A 123 5.96 -18.14 2.84
N LYS A 124 5.91 -19.41 3.16
CA LYS A 124 5.15 -19.86 4.32
C LYS A 124 6.03 -19.83 5.55
N TYR A 125 5.38 -19.83 6.70
CA TYR A 125 6.12 -20.04 7.93
C TYR A 125 6.76 -21.41 7.86
N GLU A 126 7.87 -21.52 8.53
CA GLU A 126 8.61 -22.76 8.51
C GLU A 126 7.79 -23.91 9.06
N GLU A 127 7.89 -25.04 8.40
CA GLU A 127 7.21 -26.24 8.88
C GLU A 127 8.15 -27.18 9.56
N LYS A 128 7.60 -27.89 10.53
CA LYS A 128 8.41 -28.85 11.25
C LYS A 128 8.57 -30.14 10.55
#